data_e6f33a7809773995c7c40990e1ebd8aa
#
_entry.id   e6f33a7809773995c7c40990e1ebd8aa
#
_cell.length_a   1.000
_cell.length_b   1.000
_cell.length_c   1.000
_cell.angle_alpha   90.00
_cell.angle_beta   90.00
_cell.angle_gamma   90.00
#
_symmetry.space_group_name_H-M   'P 1'
#
loop_
_entity.id
_entity.type
_entity.pdbx_description
1 polymer ?
#
loop_
_entity_poly.entity_id
_entity_poly.type
_entity_poly.pdbx_seq_one_letter_code
_entity_poly.pdbx_strand_id
1 'polypeptide(L)'
;PISDLRWKAPKDPAPWSDVLQALEFKPACFQRSSWGVEGDGDWGGSEDCLYLNVWTPELTPEEIKDSKTQLPVMMWIHGGANVVGSAHVYDPSLLVAKHKVVVVTIQYRMGPLGWFRHPALSQDGASEKDKSGNYGTLDTIKALEWINKNIGNFGGDPNNVTVFGESAGGHNTAAIFASPLAEGLYHKAIVQSGIMSTGSIDAAESFTPVSYTHLR
;
A
#
# COMPACT_ATOMS: atom_id res chain seq x y z
N PRO A 1 5.98 -9.57 1.14
CA PRO A 1 7.03 -10.28 0.38
C PRO A 1 8.27 -10.49 1.25
N ILE A 2 8.40 -11.69 1.76
CA ILE A 2 9.49 -12.12 2.64
C ILE A 2 10.41 -13.09 1.89
N SER A 3 11.62 -13.30 2.42
CA SER A 3 12.59 -14.28 1.87
C SER A 3 12.84 -14.06 0.38
N ASP A 4 12.58 -15.05 -0.44
CA ASP A 4 12.80 -15.03 -1.90
C ASP A 4 11.89 -14.03 -2.66
N LEU A 5 10.89 -13.45 -1.98
CA LEU A 5 10.03 -12.41 -2.54
C LEU A 5 10.47 -10.99 -2.14
N ARG A 6 11.52 -10.84 -1.32
CA ARG A 6 12.13 -9.53 -1.07
C ARG A 6 12.61 -8.94 -2.40
N TRP A 7 12.39 -7.65 -2.61
CA TRP A 7 12.70 -6.96 -3.87
C TRP A 7 12.08 -7.61 -5.11
N LYS A 8 10.85 -8.10 -4.98
CA LYS A 8 10.00 -8.54 -6.09
C LYS A 8 8.63 -7.90 -6.01
N ALA A 9 7.94 -7.91 -7.13
CA ALA A 9 6.55 -7.48 -7.19
C ALA A 9 5.68 -8.27 -6.21
N PRO A 10 4.70 -7.64 -5.55
CA PRO A 10 3.78 -8.32 -4.67
C PRO A 10 2.94 -9.35 -5.44
N LYS A 11 2.64 -10.47 -4.79
CA LYS A 11 1.78 -11.54 -5.31
C LYS A 11 0.44 -11.54 -4.60
N ASP A 12 -0.54 -12.21 -5.18
CA ASP A 12 -1.78 -12.50 -4.48
C ASP A 12 -1.49 -13.37 -3.24
N PRO A 13 -2.24 -13.19 -2.14
CA PRO A 13 -2.08 -14.05 -0.97
C PRO A 13 -2.45 -15.50 -1.31
N ALA A 14 -1.87 -16.44 -0.57
CA ALA A 14 -2.31 -17.83 -0.67
C ALA A 14 -3.80 -17.94 -0.27
N PRO A 15 -4.59 -18.76 -0.95
CA PRO A 15 -5.97 -18.97 -0.57
C PRO A 15 -6.04 -19.64 0.82
N TRP A 16 -7.05 -19.30 1.59
CA TRP A 16 -7.36 -19.90 2.88
C TRP A 16 -8.80 -20.42 2.89
N SER A 17 -9.08 -21.45 3.70
CA SER A 17 -10.39 -22.10 3.79
C SER A 17 -11.21 -21.65 4.99
N ASP A 18 -10.56 -21.14 6.03
CA ASP A 18 -11.20 -20.80 7.29
C ASP A 18 -11.56 -19.31 7.37
N VAL A 19 -12.37 -18.93 8.37
CA VAL A 19 -12.67 -17.53 8.65
C VAL A 19 -11.43 -16.85 9.20
N LEU A 20 -10.91 -15.86 8.48
CA LEU A 20 -9.82 -15.02 8.96
C LEU A 20 -10.35 -14.03 10.00
N GLN A 21 -9.83 -14.15 11.24
CA GLN A 21 -10.15 -13.20 12.30
C GLN A 21 -9.34 -11.90 12.09
N ALA A 22 -9.97 -10.90 11.49
CA ALA A 22 -9.36 -9.61 11.15
C ALA A 22 -9.78 -8.52 12.16
N LEU A 23 -9.59 -8.79 13.45
CA LEU A 23 -10.02 -7.93 14.57
C LEU A 23 -8.89 -7.02 15.10
N GLU A 24 -7.65 -7.27 14.68
CA GLU A 24 -6.48 -6.54 15.14
C GLU A 24 -5.60 -6.13 13.96
N PHE A 25 -4.90 -5.03 14.12
CA PHE A 25 -3.90 -4.60 13.15
C PHE A 25 -2.79 -5.65 13.01
N LYS A 26 -2.37 -5.92 11.79
CA LYS A 26 -1.19 -6.73 11.49
C LYS A 26 0.07 -5.84 11.52
N PRO A 27 1.28 -6.41 11.61
CA PRO A 27 2.50 -5.62 11.73
C PRO A 27 2.62 -4.53 10.66
N ALA A 28 3.13 -3.37 11.08
CA ALA A 28 3.61 -2.35 10.15
C ALA A 28 4.81 -2.87 9.35
N CYS A 29 5.12 -2.24 8.23
CA CYS A 29 6.30 -2.60 7.45
C CYS A 29 7.59 -2.25 8.20
N PHE A 30 8.64 -3.06 8.01
CA PHE A 30 9.93 -2.92 8.65
C PHE A 30 10.51 -1.53 8.39
N GLN A 31 10.89 -0.82 9.46
CA GLN A 31 11.33 0.56 9.45
C GLN A 31 12.06 0.92 10.75
N ARG A 32 12.60 2.13 10.84
CA ARG A 32 13.04 2.67 12.13
C ARG A 32 11.82 2.87 13.03
N SER A 33 11.97 2.57 14.33
CA SER A 33 10.92 2.78 15.32
C SER A 33 10.46 4.24 15.31
N SER A 34 9.18 4.47 15.08
CA SER A 34 8.56 5.80 14.99
C SER A 34 7.04 5.68 15.02
N TRP A 35 6.34 6.74 15.32
CA TRP A 35 4.88 6.93 15.26
C TRP A 35 4.03 5.65 15.25
N GLY A 36 3.82 5.05 16.42
CA GLY A 36 2.99 3.86 16.57
C GLY A 36 3.58 2.57 15.97
N VAL A 37 4.85 2.59 15.60
CA VAL A 37 5.60 1.39 15.22
C VAL A 37 6.67 1.16 16.27
N GLU A 38 6.34 0.29 17.20
CA GLU A 38 7.24 -0.14 18.27
C GLU A 38 8.15 -1.28 17.77
N GLY A 39 9.32 -1.41 18.37
CA GLY A 39 10.28 -2.45 18.03
C GLY A 39 11.32 -2.64 19.13
N ASP A 40 12.20 -3.59 18.92
CA ASP A 40 13.35 -3.81 19.78
C ASP A 40 14.50 -2.88 19.35
N GLY A 41 14.69 -1.81 20.13
CA GLY A 41 15.68 -0.77 19.84
C GLY A 41 15.23 0.22 18.77
N ASP A 42 16.11 0.51 17.79
CA ASP A 42 15.90 1.52 16.75
C ASP A 42 15.00 1.07 15.59
N TRP A 43 14.65 -0.21 15.54
CA TRP A 43 13.93 -0.82 14.41
C TRP A 43 12.67 -1.53 14.88
N GLY A 44 11.61 -1.48 14.06
CA GLY A 44 10.33 -2.11 14.34
C GLY A 44 9.60 -2.54 13.07
N GLY A 45 8.43 -3.17 13.27
CA GLY A 45 7.64 -3.72 12.20
C GLY A 45 8.15 -5.07 11.68
N SER A 46 7.67 -5.47 10.50
CA SER A 46 7.97 -6.76 9.90
C SER A 46 8.09 -6.63 8.38
N GLU A 47 8.81 -7.54 7.72
CA GLU A 47 8.73 -7.68 6.26
C GLU A 47 7.40 -8.32 5.82
N ASP A 48 6.77 -9.13 6.67
CA ASP A 48 5.41 -9.60 6.46
C ASP A 48 4.42 -8.53 6.92
N CYS A 49 4.20 -7.54 6.06
CA CYS A 49 3.49 -6.32 6.39
C CYS A 49 2.46 -5.88 5.37
N LEU A 50 2.34 -6.53 4.22
CA LEU A 50 1.41 -6.10 3.17
C LEU A 50 -0.03 -6.44 3.54
N TYR A 51 -0.55 -5.72 4.51
CA TYR A 51 -1.92 -5.79 5.00
C TYR A 51 -2.66 -4.49 4.73
N LEU A 52 -3.97 -4.56 4.74
CA LEU A 52 -4.86 -3.41 4.69
C LEU A 52 -5.96 -3.55 5.74
N ASN A 53 -6.56 -2.43 6.12
CA ASN A 53 -7.69 -2.39 7.04
C ASN A 53 -8.88 -1.79 6.30
N VAL A 54 -10.05 -2.39 6.44
CA VAL A 54 -11.30 -1.92 5.86
C VAL A 54 -12.18 -1.37 6.97
N TRP A 55 -12.58 -0.13 6.81
CA TRP A 55 -13.46 0.60 7.71
C TRP A 55 -14.78 0.87 7.01
N THR A 56 -15.86 0.33 7.55
CA THR A 56 -17.22 0.53 7.01
C THR A 56 -18.12 1.11 8.08
N PRO A 57 -19.15 1.87 7.72
CA PRO A 57 -20.26 2.10 8.65
C PRO A 57 -20.92 0.76 8.99
N GLU A 58 -21.76 0.76 10.02
CA GLU A 58 -22.60 -0.40 10.28
C GLU A 58 -23.57 -0.61 9.10
N LEU A 59 -23.48 -1.80 8.49
CA LEU A 59 -24.31 -2.22 7.34
C LEU A 59 -24.92 -3.58 7.64
N THR A 60 -26.17 -3.75 7.25
CA THR A 60 -26.82 -5.06 7.28
C THR A 60 -26.31 -5.95 6.14
N PRO A 61 -26.43 -7.28 6.24
CA PRO A 61 -26.08 -8.19 5.15
C PRO A 61 -26.85 -7.91 3.86
N GLU A 62 -28.07 -7.37 3.95
CA GLU A 62 -28.90 -6.98 2.82
C GLU A 62 -28.33 -5.74 2.12
N GLU A 63 -27.93 -4.72 2.89
CA GLU A 63 -27.30 -3.49 2.38
C GLU A 63 -25.96 -3.80 1.69
N ILE A 64 -25.16 -4.71 2.24
CA ILE A 64 -23.89 -5.12 1.62
C ILE A 64 -24.11 -5.77 0.26
N LYS A 65 -25.19 -6.56 0.10
CA LYS A 65 -25.50 -7.27 -1.14
C LYS A 65 -26.20 -6.42 -2.20
N ASP A 66 -26.84 -5.32 -1.79
CA ASP A 66 -27.54 -4.44 -2.71
C ASP A 66 -26.57 -3.49 -3.41
N SER A 67 -26.29 -3.77 -4.69
CA SER A 67 -25.41 -2.93 -5.52
C SER A 67 -25.87 -1.47 -5.65
N LYS A 68 -27.13 -1.16 -5.33
CA LYS A 68 -27.66 0.22 -5.39
C LYS A 68 -27.31 1.04 -4.14
N THR A 69 -26.93 0.36 -3.06
CA THR A 69 -26.58 1.00 -1.79
C THR A 69 -25.07 0.98 -1.51
N GLN A 70 -24.28 0.49 -2.46
CA GLN A 70 -22.82 0.48 -2.33
C GLN A 70 -22.26 1.89 -2.12
N LEU A 71 -21.31 1.99 -1.19
CA LEU A 71 -20.74 3.24 -0.71
C LEU A 71 -19.49 3.64 -1.47
N PRO A 72 -19.20 4.95 -1.64
CA PRO A 72 -17.90 5.39 -2.16
C PRO A 72 -16.76 4.81 -1.35
N VAL A 73 -15.67 4.45 -2.02
CA VAL A 73 -14.46 3.88 -1.42
C VAL A 73 -13.34 4.91 -1.44
N MET A 74 -12.61 5.02 -0.33
CA MET A 74 -11.45 5.91 -0.21
C MET A 74 -10.23 5.10 0.26
N MET A 75 -9.20 4.98 -0.57
CA MET A 75 -7.95 4.32 -0.20
C MET A 75 -6.93 5.34 0.31
N TRP A 76 -6.55 5.22 1.58
CA TRP A 76 -5.56 6.05 2.23
C TRP A 76 -4.15 5.49 2.10
N ILE A 77 -3.22 6.33 1.64
CA ILE A 77 -1.78 6.06 1.59
C ILE A 77 -1.09 6.99 2.59
N HIS A 78 -0.51 6.43 3.65
CA HIS A 78 0.13 7.22 4.70
C HIS A 78 1.43 7.89 4.24
N GLY A 79 1.82 8.94 4.93
CA GLY A 79 3.09 9.64 4.74
C GLY A 79 4.26 9.00 5.49
N GLY A 80 5.31 9.78 5.71
CA GLY A 80 6.52 9.36 6.42
C GLY A 80 7.74 9.19 5.52
N ALA A 81 7.87 10.03 4.51
CA ALA A 81 9.02 10.10 3.60
C ALA A 81 9.37 8.77 2.91
N ASN A 82 8.44 7.82 2.82
CA ASN A 82 8.65 6.45 2.33
C ASN A 82 9.68 5.64 3.15
N VAL A 83 10.04 6.07 4.33
CA VAL A 83 11.03 5.40 5.21
C VAL A 83 10.46 5.03 6.58
N VAL A 84 9.40 5.72 7.03
CA VAL A 84 8.66 5.47 8.27
C VAL A 84 7.16 5.68 8.06
N GLY A 85 6.35 5.24 9.00
CA GLY A 85 4.91 5.43 9.00
C GLY A 85 4.12 4.12 9.00
N SER A 86 2.84 4.23 9.29
CA SER A 86 1.95 3.08 9.39
C SER A 86 0.49 3.49 9.18
N ALA A 87 -0.31 2.59 8.64
CA ALA A 87 -1.76 2.72 8.59
C ALA A 87 -2.41 2.74 9.99
N HIS A 88 -1.72 2.26 11.01
CA HIS A 88 -2.25 2.11 12.39
C HIS A 88 -2.54 3.43 13.10
N VAL A 89 -1.83 4.51 12.71
CA VAL A 89 -1.99 5.82 13.36
C VAL A 89 -3.19 6.62 12.82
N TYR A 90 -3.88 6.08 11.83
CA TYR A 90 -5.00 6.75 11.19
C TYR A 90 -6.30 6.04 11.54
N ASP A 91 -7.17 6.71 12.28
CA ASP A 91 -8.53 6.26 12.61
C ASP A 91 -9.56 7.03 11.77
N PRO A 92 -10.09 6.44 10.70
CA PRO A 92 -11.10 7.07 9.86
C PRO A 92 -12.54 6.85 10.37
N SER A 93 -12.76 6.34 11.57
CA SER A 93 -14.09 5.97 12.08
C SER A 93 -15.12 7.10 12.01
N LEU A 94 -14.70 8.34 12.37
CA LEU A 94 -15.57 9.51 12.26
C LEU A 94 -15.93 9.85 10.82
N LEU A 95 -14.98 9.74 9.90
CA LEU A 95 -15.19 9.97 8.47
C LEU A 95 -16.20 8.96 7.92
N VAL A 96 -15.98 7.70 8.23
CA VAL A 96 -16.81 6.57 7.82
C VAL A 96 -18.25 6.72 8.35
N ALA A 97 -18.40 6.95 9.66
CA ALA A 97 -19.70 7.05 10.30
C ALA A 97 -20.50 8.27 9.80
N LYS A 98 -19.83 9.43 9.67
CA LYS A 98 -20.48 10.70 9.32
C LYS A 98 -20.86 10.79 7.84
N HIS A 99 -20.01 10.28 6.95
CA HIS A 99 -20.13 10.51 5.51
C HIS A 99 -20.56 9.28 4.71
N LYS A 100 -20.79 8.14 5.38
CA LYS A 100 -21.23 6.91 4.71
C LYS A 100 -20.27 6.54 3.57
N VAL A 101 -18.99 6.40 3.86
CA VAL A 101 -17.94 5.96 2.94
C VAL A 101 -17.26 4.73 3.49
N VAL A 102 -16.69 3.91 2.61
CA VAL A 102 -15.75 2.85 3.01
C VAL A 102 -14.34 3.43 2.91
N VAL A 103 -13.55 3.31 3.99
CA VAL A 103 -12.14 3.72 3.96
C VAL A 103 -11.26 2.48 4.04
N VAL A 104 -10.25 2.42 3.19
CA VAL A 104 -9.23 1.37 3.22
C VAL A 104 -7.89 2.02 3.53
N THR A 105 -7.28 1.68 4.66
CA THR A 105 -5.92 2.12 5.00
C THR A 105 -4.93 1.01 4.70
N ILE A 106 -3.83 1.31 4.03
CA ILE A 106 -2.89 0.30 3.51
C ILE A 106 -1.51 0.42 4.12
N GLN A 107 -0.82 -0.71 4.19
CA GLN A 107 0.62 -0.78 4.38
C GLN A 107 1.32 -0.97 3.04
N TYR A 108 2.54 -0.45 2.91
CA TYR A 108 3.41 -0.63 1.76
C TYR A 108 4.87 -0.69 2.22
N ARG A 109 5.72 -1.40 1.49
CA ARG A 109 7.14 -1.54 1.85
C ARG A 109 7.86 -0.19 1.85
N MET A 110 8.74 -0.02 2.81
CA MET A 110 9.39 1.23 3.15
C MET A 110 10.88 1.20 2.83
N GLY A 111 11.46 2.38 2.65
CA GLY A 111 12.90 2.57 2.46
C GLY A 111 13.48 1.64 1.39
N PRO A 112 14.65 1.03 1.64
CA PRO A 112 15.29 0.14 0.69
C PRO A 112 14.51 -1.15 0.38
N LEU A 113 13.56 -1.56 1.22
CA LEU A 113 12.69 -2.69 0.92
C LEU A 113 11.59 -2.33 -0.07
N GLY A 114 11.20 -1.05 -0.12
CA GLY A 114 10.18 -0.53 -1.05
C GLY A 114 10.75 0.04 -2.34
N TRP A 115 11.91 0.68 -2.27
CA TRP A 115 12.55 1.33 -3.42
C TRP A 115 14.04 1.01 -3.44
N PHE A 116 14.39 0.04 -4.26
CA PHE A 116 15.78 -0.42 -4.38
C PHE A 116 16.01 -1.01 -5.76
N ARG A 117 17.03 -0.52 -6.45
CA ARG A 117 17.41 -1.04 -7.76
C ARG A 117 18.89 -1.45 -7.76
N HIS A 118 19.16 -2.67 -8.16
CA HIS A 118 20.51 -3.20 -8.30
C HIS A 118 20.58 -4.11 -9.53
N PRO A 119 21.64 -4.05 -10.35
CA PRO A 119 21.78 -4.88 -11.55
C PRO A 119 21.59 -6.37 -11.29
N ALA A 120 22.06 -6.87 -10.13
CA ALA A 120 21.88 -8.27 -9.74
C ALA A 120 20.42 -8.70 -9.55
N LEU A 121 19.50 -7.77 -9.34
CA LEU A 121 18.03 -8.02 -9.25
C LEU A 121 17.35 -7.96 -10.61
N SER A 122 18.06 -7.49 -11.64
CA SER A 122 17.56 -7.32 -13.00
C SER A 122 18.06 -8.40 -13.96
N GLN A 123 18.38 -9.60 -13.44
CA GLN A 123 18.92 -10.71 -14.21
C GLN A 123 17.89 -11.27 -15.22
N ASP A 124 18.37 -12.03 -16.19
CA ASP A 124 17.52 -12.69 -17.18
C ASP A 124 16.47 -13.57 -16.52
N GLY A 125 15.24 -13.47 -17.00
CA GLY A 125 14.08 -14.18 -16.45
C GLY A 125 13.28 -13.43 -15.37
N ALA A 126 13.80 -12.33 -14.81
CA ALA A 126 13.00 -11.46 -13.94
C ALA A 126 11.95 -10.68 -14.73
N SER A 127 10.74 -10.52 -14.16
CA SER A 127 9.69 -9.72 -14.79
C SER A 127 10.05 -8.23 -14.82
N GLU A 128 9.44 -7.46 -15.72
CA GLU A 128 9.66 -6.00 -15.75
C GLU A 128 9.23 -5.32 -14.44
N LYS A 129 8.22 -5.86 -13.75
CA LYS A 129 7.82 -5.39 -12.42
C LYS A 129 8.92 -5.66 -11.38
N ASP A 130 9.57 -6.82 -11.42
CA ASP A 130 10.67 -7.15 -10.51
C ASP A 130 11.92 -6.32 -10.78
N LYS A 131 12.16 -5.96 -12.05
CA LYS A 131 13.29 -5.09 -12.45
C LYS A 131 13.05 -3.62 -12.13
N SER A 132 11.82 -3.21 -11.80
CA SER A 132 11.46 -1.80 -11.69
C SER A 132 12.15 -1.07 -10.54
N GLY A 133 12.45 -1.78 -9.43
CA GLY A 133 12.93 -1.17 -8.19
C GLY A 133 11.87 -0.37 -7.43
N ASN A 134 10.61 -0.36 -7.89
CA ASN A 134 9.50 0.43 -7.33
C ASN A 134 8.51 -0.44 -6.56
N TYR A 135 9.00 -1.30 -5.68
CA TYR A 135 8.19 -2.32 -5.01
C TYR A 135 7.10 -1.71 -4.11
N GLY A 136 7.40 -0.61 -3.40
CA GLY A 136 6.41 0.11 -2.59
C GLY A 136 5.27 0.69 -3.44
N THR A 137 5.57 1.20 -4.64
CA THR A 137 4.54 1.65 -5.59
C THR A 137 3.71 0.46 -6.10
N LEU A 138 4.35 -0.67 -6.39
CA LEU A 138 3.65 -1.89 -6.79
C LEU A 138 2.77 -2.44 -5.67
N ASP A 139 3.17 -2.28 -4.39
CA ASP A 139 2.35 -2.67 -3.25
C ASP A 139 1.06 -1.84 -3.16
N THR A 140 1.15 -0.53 -3.40
CA THR A 140 -0.03 0.34 -3.42
C THR A 140 -0.98 0.01 -4.59
N ILE A 141 -0.44 -0.34 -5.76
CA ILE A 141 -1.24 -0.81 -6.89
C ILE A 141 -1.88 -2.16 -6.58
N LYS A 142 -1.16 -3.09 -5.92
CA LYS A 142 -1.71 -4.38 -5.49
C LYS A 142 -2.88 -4.21 -4.52
N ALA A 143 -2.82 -3.22 -3.63
CA ALA A 143 -3.95 -2.89 -2.75
C ALA A 143 -5.18 -2.39 -3.55
N LEU A 144 -4.98 -1.59 -4.61
CA LEU A 144 -6.06 -1.20 -5.52
C LEU A 144 -6.66 -2.39 -6.27
N GLU A 145 -5.83 -3.32 -6.75
CA GLU A 145 -6.30 -4.57 -7.37
C GLU A 145 -7.17 -5.37 -6.38
N TRP A 146 -6.76 -5.42 -5.12
CA TRP A 146 -7.54 -6.10 -4.07
C TRP A 146 -8.87 -5.39 -3.81
N ILE A 147 -8.87 -4.05 -3.70
CA ILE A 147 -10.09 -3.25 -3.53
C ILE A 147 -11.05 -3.52 -4.67
N ASN A 148 -10.59 -3.44 -5.91
CA ASN A 148 -11.43 -3.67 -7.09
C ASN A 148 -12.11 -5.05 -7.06
N LYS A 149 -11.41 -6.09 -6.61
CA LYS A 149 -11.92 -7.46 -6.55
C LYS A 149 -12.85 -7.73 -5.35
N ASN A 150 -12.63 -7.09 -4.22
CA ASN A 150 -13.17 -7.57 -2.95
C ASN A 150 -14.06 -6.56 -2.22
N ILE A 151 -13.94 -5.26 -2.48
CA ILE A 151 -14.55 -4.22 -1.64
C ILE A 151 -16.09 -4.25 -1.65
N GLY A 152 -16.67 -4.82 -2.69
CA GLY A 152 -18.11 -5.05 -2.77
C GLY A 152 -18.64 -5.94 -1.62
N ASN A 153 -17.82 -6.87 -1.13
CA ASN A 153 -18.17 -7.72 0.02
C ASN A 153 -18.19 -6.95 1.36
N PHE A 154 -17.72 -5.71 1.35
CA PHE A 154 -17.72 -4.79 2.49
C PHE A 154 -18.67 -3.61 2.27
N GLY A 155 -19.56 -3.69 1.28
CA GLY A 155 -20.52 -2.63 0.95
C GLY A 155 -19.91 -1.45 0.18
N GLY A 156 -18.68 -1.55 -0.33
CA GLY A 156 -18.04 -0.52 -1.13
C GLY A 156 -18.26 -0.69 -2.63
N ASP A 157 -18.35 0.42 -3.36
CA ASP A 157 -18.49 0.44 -4.82
C ASP A 157 -17.10 0.41 -5.48
N PRO A 158 -16.70 -0.70 -6.13
CA PRO A 158 -15.43 -0.79 -6.84
C PRO A 158 -15.33 0.18 -8.02
N ASN A 159 -16.46 0.74 -8.51
CA ASN A 159 -16.51 1.72 -9.58
C ASN A 159 -16.52 3.17 -9.08
N ASN A 160 -16.32 3.40 -7.77
CA ASN A 160 -16.26 4.72 -7.17
C ASN A 160 -15.15 4.80 -6.12
N VAL A 161 -13.91 4.57 -6.56
CA VAL A 161 -12.71 4.53 -5.73
C VAL A 161 -11.95 5.85 -5.84
N THR A 162 -11.68 6.47 -4.70
CA THR A 162 -10.82 7.64 -4.55
C THR A 162 -9.51 7.21 -3.88
N VAL A 163 -8.37 7.48 -4.50
CA VAL A 163 -7.05 7.33 -3.86
C VAL A 163 -6.66 8.66 -3.24
N PHE A 164 -6.19 8.66 -2.00
CA PHE A 164 -5.69 9.87 -1.37
C PHE A 164 -4.55 9.57 -0.40
N GLY A 165 -3.67 10.57 -0.23
CA GLY A 165 -2.52 10.43 0.65
C GLY A 165 -1.88 11.78 0.94
N GLU A 166 -1.10 11.84 2.02
CA GLU A 166 -0.43 13.06 2.47
C GLU A 166 1.09 12.84 2.46
N SER A 167 1.85 13.92 2.17
CA SER A 167 3.31 13.91 2.14
C SER A 167 3.84 12.82 1.19
N ALA A 168 4.62 11.85 1.66
CA ALA A 168 5.04 10.70 0.86
C ALA A 168 3.85 9.91 0.29
N GLY A 169 2.73 9.79 1.04
CA GLY A 169 1.49 9.21 0.53
C GLY A 169 0.88 10.03 -0.61
N GLY A 170 1.01 11.35 -0.57
CA GLY A 170 0.66 12.23 -1.68
C GLY A 170 1.56 12.00 -2.91
N HIS A 171 2.87 11.84 -2.71
CA HIS A 171 3.81 11.47 -3.80
C HIS A 171 3.45 10.12 -4.41
N ASN A 172 3.13 9.13 -3.59
CA ASN A 172 2.72 7.81 -4.04
C ASN A 172 1.37 7.86 -4.79
N THR A 173 0.43 8.70 -4.34
CA THR A 173 -0.83 8.97 -5.07
C THR A 173 -0.54 9.55 -6.45
N ALA A 174 0.38 10.52 -6.56
CA ALA A 174 0.78 11.10 -7.84
C ALA A 174 1.49 10.06 -8.75
N ALA A 175 2.32 9.17 -8.18
CA ALA A 175 2.96 8.09 -8.91
C ALA A 175 1.95 7.07 -9.46
N ILE A 176 0.92 6.72 -8.67
CA ILE A 176 -0.20 5.87 -9.12
C ILE A 176 -0.95 6.54 -10.27
N PHE A 177 -1.22 7.85 -10.18
CA PHE A 177 -1.90 8.60 -11.22
C PHE A 177 -1.15 8.53 -12.56
N ALA A 178 0.18 8.52 -12.54
CA ALA A 178 1.01 8.41 -13.74
C ALA A 178 1.23 6.97 -14.23
N SER A 179 0.86 5.97 -13.44
CA SER A 179 1.17 4.56 -13.72
C SER A 179 0.09 3.91 -14.59
N PRO A 180 0.43 3.38 -15.78
CA PRO A 180 -0.52 2.61 -16.57
C PRO A 180 -0.99 1.32 -15.91
N LEU A 181 -0.24 0.82 -14.89
CA LEU A 181 -0.63 -0.37 -14.12
C LEU A 181 -1.83 -0.12 -13.19
N ALA A 182 -2.15 1.13 -12.92
CA ALA A 182 -3.28 1.51 -12.08
C ALA A 182 -4.50 1.98 -12.88
N GLU A 183 -4.42 1.94 -14.21
CA GLU A 183 -5.53 2.32 -15.09
C GLU A 183 -6.78 1.48 -14.81
N GLY A 184 -7.91 2.16 -14.61
CA GLY A 184 -9.20 1.52 -14.31
C GLY A 184 -9.38 1.01 -12.88
N LEU A 185 -8.35 1.10 -12.01
CA LEU A 185 -8.45 0.64 -10.61
C LEU A 185 -8.96 1.72 -9.65
N TYR A 186 -8.97 2.99 -10.06
CA TYR A 186 -9.49 4.10 -9.28
C TYR A 186 -10.14 5.15 -10.20
N HIS A 187 -10.90 6.08 -9.64
CA HIS A 187 -11.74 7.04 -10.37
C HIS A 187 -11.41 8.48 -10.03
N LYS A 188 -10.87 8.73 -8.83
CA LYS A 188 -10.54 10.06 -8.30
C LYS A 188 -9.23 9.97 -7.51
N ALA A 189 -8.47 11.06 -7.47
CA ALA A 189 -7.26 11.17 -6.69
C ALA A 189 -7.20 12.49 -5.93
N ILE A 190 -6.71 12.47 -4.68
CA ILE A 190 -6.46 13.65 -3.86
C ILE A 190 -5.00 13.59 -3.40
N VAL A 191 -4.19 14.52 -3.87
CA VAL A 191 -2.77 14.64 -3.51
C VAL A 191 -2.63 15.75 -2.49
N GLN A 192 -2.24 15.39 -1.26
CA GLN A 192 -2.06 16.34 -0.16
C GLN A 192 -0.56 16.48 0.13
N SER A 193 -0.02 17.69 0.04
CA SER A 193 1.40 17.99 0.30
C SER A 193 2.36 17.07 -0.48
N GLY A 194 1.98 16.66 -1.67
CA GLY A 194 2.75 15.77 -2.55
C GLY A 194 2.97 16.40 -3.93
N ILE A 195 4.03 15.97 -4.58
CA ILE A 195 4.33 16.30 -5.98
C ILE A 195 4.68 15.02 -6.74
N MET A 196 4.52 15.04 -8.05
CA MET A 196 5.08 13.98 -8.89
C MET A 196 6.58 14.23 -9.06
N SER A 197 7.39 13.25 -8.67
CA SER A 197 8.84 13.26 -8.83
C SER A 197 9.30 11.93 -9.37
N THR A 198 10.17 11.94 -10.36
CA THR A 198 10.79 10.74 -10.93
C THR A 198 12.30 10.91 -10.98
N GLY A 199 13.04 9.82 -10.82
CA GLY A 199 14.48 9.75 -11.00
C GLY A 199 14.86 8.91 -12.22
N SER A 200 16.06 9.12 -12.76
CA SER A 200 16.59 8.23 -13.80
C SER A 200 17.02 6.89 -13.22
N ILE A 201 17.03 5.86 -14.06
CA ILE A 201 17.53 4.53 -13.72
C ILE A 201 19.00 4.61 -13.26
N ASP A 202 19.84 5.36 -13.99
CA ASP A 202 21.27 5.52 -13.67
C ASP A 202 21.48 6.14 -12.29
N ALA A 203 20.67 7.14 -11.92
CA ALA A 203 20.71 7.76 -10.60
C ALA A 203 20.34 6.74 -9.50
N ALA A 204 19.31 5.93 -9.71
CA ALA A 204 18.90 4.88 -8.78
C ALA A 204 19.99 3.81 -8.62
N GLU A 205 20.61 3.35 -9.72
CA GLU A 205 21.65 2.35 -9.69
C GLU A 205 22.98 2.87 -9.09
N SER A 206 23.31 4.13 -9.28
CA SER A 206 24.50 4.76 -8.69
C SER A 206 24.41 4.89 -7.16
N PHE A 207 23.23 5.06 -6.61
CA PHE A 207 22.99 5.10 -5.16
C PHE A 207 23.08 3.72 -4.49
N THR A 208 22.76 2.67 -5.21
CA THR A 208 22.58 1.31 -4.70
C THR A 208 23.87 0.69 -4.09
N PRO A 209 25.08 0.80 -4.67
CA PRO A 209 26.28 0.18 -4.09
C PRO A 209 26.57 0.64 -2.67
N VAL A 210 26.32 1.92 -2.37
CA VAL A 210 26.52 2.51 -1.03
C VAL A 210 25.49 1.93 -0.05
N SER A 211 24.22 1.86 -0.46
CA SER A 211 23.15 1.31 0.36
C SER A 211 23.35 -0.17 0.69
N TYR A 212 23.81 -0.97 -0.28
CA TYR A 212 24.02 -2.40 -0.11
C TYR A 212 25.13 -2.72 0.92
N THR A 213 26.19 -1.92 1.00
CA THR A 213 27.26 -2.11 1.98
C THR A 213 26.82 -1.86 3.42
N HIS A 214 25.72 -1.15 3.63
CA HIS A 214 25.17 -0.79 4.95
C HIS A 214 24.01 -1.69 5.39
N LEU A 215 23.52 -2.58 4.51
CA LEU A 215 22.43 -3.52 4.78
C LEU A 215 22.92 -4.93 5.18
N ARG A 216 24.22 -5.13 5.36
CA ARG A 216 24.82 -6.38 5.83
C ARG A 216 24.91 -6.47 7.33
#